data_e81e86d0faba1365498c9adb522530e8
#
_entry.id   e81e86d0faba1365498c9adb522530e8
#
_cell.length_a   1.000
_cell.length_b   1.000
_cell.length_c   1.000
_cell.angle_alpha   90.00
_cell.angle_beta   90.00
_cell.angle_gamma   90.00
#
_symmetry.space_group_name_H-M   'P 1'
#
loop_
_entity.id
_entity.type
_entity.pdbx_description
1 polymer ?
#
loop_
_entity_poly.entity_id
_entity_poly.type
_entity_poly.pdbx_seq_one_letter_code
_entity_poly.pdbx_strand_id
1 'polypeptide(L)'
;PKPTCPPGGFVLRVDAVGLCGSDIRNLTTDSRKGDYPFIYGHEVVGTVCETADGVDEYKAGDRIYVYPEAHCLKCEYCRSGQSNLCTDVEHYVGRPGGFAEYISYTSKRVERGATFRVPERISPVRASLAEPLSSAYSCVENINVKLGDTVAILGAGPVGIFLSILSKLRGASRIILIDISKNRLTRGLDFGVDEIINSSDVDPI
;
A
#
# COMPACT_ATOMS: atom_id res chain seq x y z
N PRO A 1 6.01 -23.30 6.58
CA PRO A 1 7.46 -23.49 6.80
C PRO A 1 8.21 -22.22 6.42
N LYS A 2 9.33 -21.93 7.12
CA LYS A 2 10.20 -20.82 6.79
C LYS A 2 10.83 -21.07 5.39
N PRO A 3 10.74 -20.12 4.45
CA PRO A 3 11.35 -20.26 3.13
C PRO A 3 12.87 -20.20 3.20
N THR A 4 13.55 -20.76 2.20
CA THR A 4 15.00 -20.59 2.02
C THR A 4 15.31 -19.16 1.62
N CYS A 5 16.40 -18.60 2.16
CA CYS A 5 16.89 -17.29 1.77
C CYS A 5 17.44 -17.35 0.32
N PRO A 6 16.90 -16.56 -0.62
CA PRO A 6 17.39 -16.57 -1.99
C PRO A 6 18.73 -15.82 -2.11
N PRO A 7 19.58 -16.18 -3.08
CA PRO A 7 20.86 -15.47 -3.31
C PRO A 7 20.66 -13.96 -3.45
N GLY A 8 21.48 -13.18 -2.72
CA GLY A 8 21.40 -11.72 -2.69
C GLY A 8 20.09 -11.15 -2.12
N GLY A 9 19.25 -11.98 -1.53
CA GLY A 9 17.98 -11.59 -0.97
C GLY A 9 17.92 -11.73 0.55
N PHE A 10 16.72 -11.78 1.09
CA PHE A 10 16.48 -11.88 2.53
C PHE A 10 15.16 -12.59 2.85
N VAL A 11 15.02 -13.02 4.10
CA VAL A 11 13.78 -13.59 4.65
C VAL A 11 13.26 -12.68 5.75
N LEU A 12 11.98 -12.32 5.64
CA LEU A 12 11.23 -11.62 6.66
C LEU A 12 10.39 -12.59 7.49
N ARG A 13 10.37 -12.41 8.79
CA ARG A 13 9.25 -12.77 9.62
C ARG A 13 8.22 -11.64 9.50
N VAL A 14 7.00 -11.96 9.12
CA VAL A 14 5.93 -10.97 8.98
C VAL A 14 5.44 -10.54 10.35
N ASP A 15 5.50 -9.24 10.63
CA ASP A 15 5.04 -8.65 11.90
C ASP A 15 3.64 -8.04 11.75
N ALA A 16 3.31 -7.54 10.56
CA ALA A 16 1.98 -7.04 10.18
C ALA A 16 1.79 -7.07 8.66
N VAL A 17 0.56 -7.31 8.24
CA VAL A 17 0.15 -7.20 6.84
C VAL A 17 -1.26 -6.62 6.79
N GLY A 18 -1.47 -5.60 5.96
CA GLY A 18 -2.79 -5.02 5.73
C GLY A 18 -3.64 -5.91 4.82
N LEU A 19 -4.95 -5.83 5.01
CA LEU A 19 -5.94 -6.48 4.16
C LEU A 19 -6.54 -5.45 3.18
N CYS A 20 -6.10 -5.51 1.94
CA CYS A 20 -6.60 -4.64 0.87
C CYS A 20 -7.97 -5.12 0.33
N GLY A 21 -8.76 -4.18 -0.18
CA GLY A 21 -9.98 -4.52 -0.91
C GLY A 21 -9.75 -5.40 -2.15
N SER A 22 -8.55 -5.32 -2.74
CA SER A 22 -8.17 -6.18 -3.87
C SER A 22 -7.98 -7.65 -3.44
N ASP A 23 -7.49 -7.92 -2.23
CA ASP A 23 -7.37 -9.27 -1.70
C ASP A 23 -8.77 -9.90 -1.56
N ILE A 24 -9.72 -9.14 -0.99
CA ILE A 24 -11.11 -9.60 -0.84
C ILE A 24 -11.73 -9.87 -2.21
N ARG A 25 -11.60 -8.93 -3.16
CA ARG A 25 -12.12 -9.10 -4.53
C ARG A 25 -11.55 -10.34 -5.20
N ASN A 26 -10.24 -10.54 -5.11
CA ASN A 26 -9.57 -11.68 -5.73
C ASN A 26 -9.97 -13.02 -5.10
N LEU A 27 -10.30 -13.05 -3.80
CA LEU A 27 -10.81 -14.24 -3.09
C LEU A 27 -12.28 -14.55 -3.42
N THR A 28 -13.09 -13.51 -3.72
CA THR A 28 -14.53 -13.66 -3.92
C THR A 28 -14.94 -13.72 -5.40
N THR A 29 -13.99 -13.56 -6.31
CA THR A 29 -14.21 -13.61 -7.76
C THR A 29 -13.28 -14.62 -8.42
N ASP A 30 -13.55 -14.97 -9.68
CA ASP A 30 -12.69 -15.85 -10.49
C ASP A 30 -11.46 -15.11 -11.10
N SER A 31 -11.22 -13.86 -10.72
CA SER A 31 -10.16 -13.02 -11.32
C SER A 31 -8.74 -13.61 -11.20
N ARG A 32 -8.53 -14.50 -10.22
CA ARG A 32 -7.25 -15.19 -9.97
C ARG A 32 -7.34 -16.71 -9.98
N LYS A 33 -8.39 -17.27 -10.56
CA LYS A 33 -8.65 -18.70 -10.54
C LYS A 33 -7.51 -19.55 -11.11
N GLY A 34 -6.76 -19.02 -12.09
CA GLY A 34 -5.62 -19.70 -12.71
C GLY A 34 -4.30 -19.57 -11.93
N ASP A 35 -4.24 -18.72 -10.89
CA ASP A 35 -3.01 -18.43 -10.16
C ASP A 35 -2.82 -19.29 -8.90
N TYR A 36 -3.83 -20.09 -8.52
CA TYR A 36 -3.77 -20.93 -7.31
C TYR A 36 -2.85 -22.15 -7.47
N PRO A 37 -2.10 -22.54 -6.40
CA PRO A 37 -2.13 -21.98 -5.04
C PRO A 37 -1.38 -20.66 -4.93
N PHE A 38 -2.00 -19.67 -4.28
CA PHE A 38 -1.47 -18.31 -4.13
C PHE A 38 -1.66 -17.77 -2.71
N ILE A 39 -0.67 -17.10 -2.15
CA ILE A 39 -0.75 -16.42 -0.85
C ILE A 39 -0.87 -14.92 -1.11
N TYR A 40 -1.95 -14.30 -0.61
CA TYR A 40 -2.22 -12.88 -0.73
C TYR A 40 -1.49 -12.03 0.32
N GLY A 41 -1.74 -10.73 0.30
CA GLY A 41 -1.18 -9.73 1.23
C GLY A 41 0.02 -9.01 0.64
N HIS A 42 -0.15 -7.73 0.34
CA HIS A 42 0.88 -6.89 -0.30
C HIS A 42 1.22 -5.63 0.49
N GLU A 43 0.62 -5.41 1.65
CA GLU A 43 0.89 -4.31 2.58
C GLU A 43 1.78 -4.83 3.73
N VAL A 44 3.02 -5.23 3.43
CA VAL A 44 3.84 -6.09 4.30
C VAL A 44 4.86 -5.29 5.10
N VAL A 45 4.87 -5.52 6.40
CA VAL A 45 5.94 -5.10 7.33
C VAL A 45 6.45 -6.33 8.07
N GLY A 46 7.75 -6.44 8.19
CA GLY A 46 8.35 -7.55 8.93
C GLY A 46 9.73 -7.23 9.46
N THR A 47 10.24 -8.16 10.25
CA THR A 47 11.60 -8.13 10.78
C THR A 47 12.47 -9.09 9.96
N VAL A 48 13.59 -8.59 9.46
CA VAL A 48 14.59 -9.41 8.78
C VAL A 48 15.08 -10.48 9.73
N CYS A 49 14.96 -11.73 9.36
CA CYS A 49 15.47 -12.85 10.16
C CYS A 49 16.67 -13.57 9.52
N GLU A 50 16.90 -13.31 8.23
CA GLU A 50 18.03 -13.89 7.49
C GLU A 50 18.33 -13.03 6.26
N THR A 51 19.60 -12.79 5.98
CA THR A 51 20.09 -12.17 4.74
C THR A 51 21.06 -13.12 4.05
N ALA A 52 21.08 -13.11 2.74
CA ALA A 52 22.11 -13.80 1.97
C ALA A 52 23.44 -13.04 2.03
N ASP A 53 24.53 -13.72 1.65
CA ASP A 53 25.83 -13.09 1.51
C ASP A 53 25.78 -11.93 0.50
N GLY A 54 26.48 -10.84 0.83
CA GLY A 54 26.54 -9.63 -0.01
C GLY A 54 25.34 -8.69 0.13
N VAL A 55 24.42 -8.93 1.07
CA VAL A 55 23.35 -7.98 1.43
C VAL A 55 23.81 -7.16 2.63
N ASP A 56 24.45 -6.02 2.36
CA ASP A 56 24.96 -5.12 3.40
C ASP A 56 23.93 -4.07 3.86
N GLU A 57 22.85 -3.90 3.09
CA GLU A 57 21.82 -2.90 3.38
C GLU A 57 20.97 -3.24 4.60
N TYR A 58 20.73 -4.51 4.86
CA TYR A 58 19.91 -5.00 5.97
C TYR A 58 20.63 -6.09 6.75
N LYS A 59 20.30 -6.18 8.03
CA LYS A 59 20.76 -7.24 8.94
C LYS A 59 19.60 -7.85 9.71
N ALA A 60 19.78 -9.02 10.25
CA ALA A 60 18.81 -9.64 11.15
C ALA A 60 18.43 -8.69 12.30
N GLY A 61 17.15 -8.55 12.56
CA GLY A 61 16.56 -7.62 13.51
C GLY A 61 16.09 -6.30 12.91
N ASP A 62 16.50 -5.92 11.71
CA ASP A 62 16.00 -4.71 11.05
C ASP A 62 14.51 -4.88 10.71
N ARG A 63 13.72 -3.87 11.06
CA ARG A 63 12.31 -3.81 10.64
C ARG A 63 12.20 -3.07 9.32
N ILE A 64 11.57 -3.70 8.34
CA ILE A 64 11.36 -3.12 7.02
C ILE A 64 9.92 -3.24 6.55
N TYR A 65 9.50 -2.25 5.80
CA TYR A 65 8.33 -2.27 4.94
C TYR A 65 8.78 -2.64 3.53
N VAL A 66 8.01 -3.50 2.84
CA VAL A 66 8.30 -3.90 1.46
C VAL A 66 7.17 -3.45 0.54
N TYR A 67 7.52 -2.57 -0.39
CA TYR A 67 6.58 -2.12 -1.42
C TYR A 67 6.29 -3.27 -2.41
N PRO A 68 5.03 -3.48 -2.82
CA PRO A 68 4.66 -4.64 -3.63
C PRO A 68 5.26 -4.67 -5.02
N GLU A 69 5.63 -3.53 -5.57
CA GLU A 69 6.19 -3.40 -6.92
C GLU A 69 7.64 -2.92 -6.86
N ALA A 70 8.52 -3.56 -7.61
CA ALA A 70 9.89 -3.11 -7.77
C ALA A 70 10.11 -2.64 -9.22
N HIS A 71 10.07 -1.32 -9.41
CA HIS A 71 10.24 -0.68 -10.70
C HIS A 71 11.70 -0.73 -11.15
N CYS A 72 11.96 -0.78 -12.46
CA CYS A 72 13.33 -0.95 -12.97
C CYS A 72 14.26 0.26 -12.75
N LEU A 73 13.72 1.44 -12.43
CA LEU A 73 14.40 2.72 -12.20
C LEU A 73 15.21 3.27 -13.38
N LYS A 74 15.22 2.59 -14.54
CA LYS A 74 16.05 2.94 -15.70
C LYS A 74 15.31 3.17 -17.00
N CYS A 75 14.06 2.69 -17.17
CA CYS A 75 13.26 2.95 -18.37
C CYS A 75 12.83 4.42 -18.42
N GLU A 76 12.34 4.85 -19.56
CA GLU A 76 11.90 6.21 -19.83
C GLU A 76 10.86 6.68 -18.78
N TYR A 77 9.87 5.85 -18.49
CA TYR A 77 8.83 6.15 -17.51
C TYR A 77 9.40 6.35 -16.09
N CYS A 78 10.29 5.47 -15.65
CA CYS A 78 10.92 5.63 -14.33
C CYS A 78 11.75 6.91 -14.25
N ARG A 79 12.50 7.23 -15.31
CA ARG A 79 13.37 8.43 -15.37
C ARG A 79 12.58 9.73 -15.47
N SER A 80 11.35 9.69 -15.98
CA SER A 80 10.43 10.84 -16.04
C SER A 80 9.51 10.96 -14.80
N GLY A 81 9.70 10.11 -13.76
CA GLY A 81 8.87 10.13 -12.54
C GLY A 81 7.54 9.41 -12.68
N GLN A 82 7.31 8.69 -13.77
CA GLN A 82 6.09 7.93 -14.05
C GLN A 82 6.32 6.42 -13.83
N SER A 83 6.89 6.05 -12.69
CA SER A 83 7.27 4.66 -12.41
C SER A 83 6.09 3.68 -12.43
N ASN A 84 4.87 4.14 -12.18
CA ASN A 84 3.64 3.37 -12.34
C ASN A 84 3.42 2.84 -13.77
N LEU A 85 4.08 3.43 -14.78
CA LEU A 85 4.08 2.99 -16.18
C LEU A 85 5.33 2.19 -16.55
N CYS A 86 6.12 1.77 -15.59
CA CYS A 86 7.34 1.00 -15.83
C CYS A 86 7.06 -0.27 -16.64
N THR A 87 7.88 -0.50 -17.69
CA THR A 87 7.74 -1.66 -18.56
C THR A 87 8.45 -2.92 -18.05
N ASP A 88 9.25 -2.80 -17.00
CA ASP A 88 9.97 -3.90 -16.34
C ASP A 88 9.74 -3.81 -14.82
N VAL A 89 8.50 -4.04 -14.40
CA VAL A 89 8.12 -4.10 -13.00
C VAL A 89 8.25 -5.53 -12.49
N GLU A 90 8.94 -5.72 -11.39
CA GLU A 90 8.82 -6.95 -10.63
C GLU A 90 7.59 -6.86 -9.72
N HIS A 91 6.48 -7.40 -10.20
CA HIS A 91 5.26 -7.49 -9.43
C HIS A 91 5.39 -8.53 -8.32
N TYR A 92 4.68 -8.29 -7.24
CA TYR A 92 4.47 -9.31 -6.22
C TYR A 92 3.58 -10.48 -6.72
N VAL A 93 2.82 -10.25 -7.79
CA VAL A 93 1.92 -11.22 -8.41
C VAL A 93 2.67 -12.49 -8.85
N GLY A 94 2.16 -13.66 -8.42
CA GLY A 94 2.81 -14.95 -8.68
C GLY A 94 3.88 -15.35 -7.65
N ARG A 95 4.05 -14.57 -6.57
CA ARG A 95 4.94 -14.87 -5.44
C ARG A 95 4.15 -14.98 -4.15
N PRO A 96 4.66 -15.70 -3.14
CA PRO A 96 4.00 -15.73 -1.83
C PRO A 96 3.84 -14.33 -1.28
N GLY A 97 2.61 -13.96 -0.90
CA GLY A 97 2.32 -12.69 -0.23
C GLY A 97 2.50 -12.77 1.28
N GLY A 98 2.17 -11.67 1.94
CA GLY A 98 2.41 -11.47 3.37
C GLY A 98 1.44 -12.14 4.32
N PHE A 99 0.35 -12.78 3.85
CA PHE A 99 -0.51 -13.59 4.72
C PHE A 99 0.14 -14.93 5.06
N ALA A 100 1.39 -14.87 5.54
CA ALA A 100 2.24 -15.97 5.94
C ALA A 100 3.11 -15.54 7.14
N GLU A 101 3.64 -16.49 7.89
CA GLU A 101 4.57 -16.18 8.98
C GLU A 101 5.91 -15.63 8.48
N TYR A 102 6.34 -16.14 7.32
CA TYR A 102 7.60 -15.78 6.68
C TYR A 102 7.41 -15.58 5.19
N ILE A 103 8.17 -14.64 4.65
CA ILE A 103 8.24 -14.37 3.21
C ILE A 103 9.70 -14.13 2.80
N SER A 104 10.10 -14.64 1.65
CA SER A 104 11.43 -14.37 1.08
C SER A 104 11.34 -13.39 -0.08
N TYR A 105 12.34 -12.54 -0.17
CA TYR A 105 12.48 -11.55 -1.23
C TYR A 105 13.82 -11.69 -1.93
N THR A 106 13.84 -11.51 -3.25
CA THR A 106 15.06 -11.56 -4.07
C THR A 106 15.85 -10.25 -3.96
N SER A 107 17.11 -10.27 -4.42
CA SER A 107 17.98 -9.08 -4.52
C SER A 107 17.31 -7.91 -5.25
N LYS A 108 16.47 -8.18 -6.25
CA LYS A 108 15.80 -7.14 -7.02
C LYS A 108 14.95 -6.19 -6.17
N ARG A 109 14.40 -6.64 -5.04
CA ARG A 109 13.64 -5.77 -4.13
C ARG A 109 14.53 -4.74 -3.48
N VAL A 110 15.73 -5.12 -3.10
CA VAL A 110 16.76 -4.24 -2.54
C VAL A 110 17.33 -3.31 -3.62
N GLU A 111 17.84 -3.89 -4.71
CA GLU A 111 18.47 -3.18 -5.82
C GLU A 111 17.55 -2.14 -6.47
N ARG A 112 16.25 -2.41 -6.52
CA ARG A 112 15.25 -1.51 -7.09
C ARG A 112 14.59 -0.59 -6.06
N GLY A 113 15.11 -0.52 -4.84
CA GLY A 113 14.65 0.41 -3.81
C GLY A 113 13.20 0.21 -3.35
N ALA A 114 12.69 -1.03 -3.43
CA ALA A 114 11.33 -1.36 -3.00
C ALA A 114 11.25 -1.80 -1.52
N THR A 115 12.26 -1.48 -0.73
CA THR A 115 12.38 -1.83 0.69
C THR A 115 12.75 -0.60 1.51
N PHE A 116 12.11 -0.42 2.65
CA PHE A 116 12.27 0.79 3.48
C PHE A 116 12.39 0.43 4.95
N ARG A 117 13.39 0.97 5.64
CA ARG A 117 13.51 0.83 7.09
C ARG A 117 12.33 1.51 7.79
N VAL A 118 11.70 0.80 8.71
CA VAL A 118 10.64 1.34 9.54
C VAL A 118 11.25 1.94 10.81
N PRO A 119 11.07 3.25 11.07
CA PRO A 119 11.54 3.87 12.30
C PRO A 119 10.95 3.18 13.54
N GLU A 120 11.74 3.04 14.60
CA GLU A 120 11.32 2.33 15.84
C GLU A 120 10.04 2.88 16.46
N ARG A 121 9.82 4.22 16.36
CA ARG A 121 8.62 4.89 16.86
C ARG A 121 7.33 4.51 16.12
N ILE A 122 7.43 3.87 14.94
CA ILE A 122 6.27 3.44 14.16
C ILE A 122 6.04 1.94 14.40
N SER A 123 4.86 1.59 14.90
CA SER A 123 4.50 0.18 15.07
C SER A 123 4.35 -0.53 13.73
N PRO A 124 4.54 -1.87 13.65
CA PRO A 124 4.34 -2.62 12.41
C PRO A 124 2.95 -2.43 11.81
N VAL A 125 1.92 -2.39 12.64
CA VAL A 125 0.53 -2.16 12.20
C VAL A 125 0.35 -0.79 11.55
N ARG A 126 0.99 0.26 12.07
CA ARG A 126 0.96 1.59 11.44
C ARG A 126 1.78 1.62 10.14
N ALA A 127 2.91 0.94 10.13
CA ALA A 127 3.78 0.91 8.96
C ALA A 127 3.16 0.12 7.78
N SER A 128 2.31 -0.88 8.04
CA SER A 128 1.61 -1.60 6.97
C SER A 128 0.63 -0.72 6.18
N LEU A 129 0.21 0.42 6.74
CA LEU A 129 -0.61 1.41 6.03
C LEU A 129 0.17 2.24 4.99
N ALA A 130 1.49 2.06 4.87
CA ALA A 130 2.31 2.85 3.95
C ALA A 130 1.90 2.67 2.48
N GLU A 131 1.49 1.46 2.08
CA GLU A 131 1.05 1.19 0.70
C GLU A 131 -0.24 1.97 0.35
N PRO A 132 -1.37 1.77 1.04
CA PRO A 132 -2.59 2.51 0.70
C PRO A 132 -2.46 4.02 0.94
N LEU A 133 -1.65 4.45 1.90
CA LEU A 133 -1.34 5.86 2.12
C LEU A 133 -0.56 6.46 0.94
N SER A 134 0.43 5.74 0.38
CA SER A 134 1.20 6.21 -0.77
C SER A 134 0.33 6.39 -2.02
N SER A 135 -0.63 5.51 -2.23
CA SER A 135 -1.61 5.61 -3.32
C SER A 135 -2.49 6.84 -3.17
N ALA A 136 -3.00 7.11 -1.97
CA ALA A 136 -3.78 8.31 -1.66
C ALA A 136 -2.95 9.58 -1.81
N TYR A 137 -1.69 9.56 -1.33
CA TYR A 137 -0.76 10.68 -1.47
C TYR A 137 -0.51 11.03 -2.93
N SER A 138 -0.19 10.03 -3.76
CA SER A 138 0.01 10.23 -5.20
C SER A 138 -1.24 10.83 -5.88
N CYS A 139 -2.43 10.39 -5.49
CA CYS A 139 -3.68 10.95 -6.02
C CYS A 139 -3.79 12.45 -5.68
N VAL A 140 -3.62 12.82 -4.41
CA VAL A 140 -3.72 14.24 -3.96
C VAL A 140 -2.68 15.13 -4.61
N GLU A 141 -1.44 14.61 -4.83
CA GLU A 141 -0.40 15.31 -5.59
C GLU A 141 -0.81 15.55 -7.06
N ASN A 142 -1.29 14.49 -7.73
CA ASN A 142 -1.63 14.55 -9.14
C ASN A 142 -2.80 15.47 -9.44
N ILE A 143 -3.83 15.51 -8.59
CA ILE A 143 -4.95 16.46 -8.73
C ILE A 143 -4.61 17.86 -8.22
N ASN A 144 -3.44 18.00 -7.55
CA ASN A 144 -2.90 19.26 -7.09
C ASN A 144 -3.87 20.05 -6.18
N VAL A 145 -4.40 19.39 -5.15
CA VAL A 145 -5.27 20.01 -4.15
C VAL A 145 -4.60 21.27 -3.55
N LYS A 146 -5.34 22.36 -3.48
CA LYS A 146 -4.87 23.67 -3.04
C LYS A 146 -5.64 24.19 -1.84
N LEU A 147 -5.06 25.23 -1.24
CA LEU A 147 -5.73 25.98 -0.17
C LEU A 147 -7.08 26.51 -0.63
N GLY A 148 -8.12 26.25 0.13
CA GLY A 148 -9.48 26.71 -0.13
C GLY A 148 -10.34 25.80 -1.00
N ASP A 149 -9.77 24.74 -1.59
CA ASP A 149 -10.52 23.81 -2.44
C ASP A 149 -11.63 23.07 -1.68
N THR A 150 -12.71 22.76 -2.40
CA THR A 150 -13.71 21.77 -1.99
C THR A 150 -13.39 20.46 -2.71
N VAL A 151 -13.23 19.38 -1.96
CA VAL A 151 -12.87 18.06 -2.49
C VAL A 151 -14.00 17.07 -2.21
N ALA A 152 -14.53 16.46 -3.27
CA ALA A 152 -15.47 15.35 -3.19
C ALA A 152 -14.72 14.02 -3.35
N ILE A 153 -14.96 13.08 -2.43
CA ILE A 153 -14.28 11.78 -2.36
C ILE A 153 -15.35 10.67 -2.45
N LEU A 154 -15.23 9.85 -3.47
CA LEU A 154 -16.11 8.70 -3.70
C LEU A 154 -15.47 7.45 -3.08
N GLY A 155 -16.14 6.90 -2.07
CA GLY A 155 -15.71 5.73 -1.31
C GLY A 155 -15.15 6.10 0.07
N ALA A 156 -15.80 5.66 1.14
CA ALA A 156 -15.42 5.86 2.54
C ALA A 156 -14.61 4.68 3.10
N GLY A 157 -13.84 4.00 2.25
CA GLY A 157 -12.87 2.98 2.65
C GLY A 157 -11.54 3.60 3.14
N PRO A 158 -10.53 2.77 3.47
CA PRO A 158 -9.24 3.26 3.96
C PRO A 158 -8.59 4.32 3.07
N VAL A 159 -8.59 4.12 1.75
CA VAL A 159 -8.03 5.08 0.79
C VAL A 159 -8.82 6.40 0.82
N GLY A 160 -10.16 6.36 0.87
CA GLY A 160 -10.98 7.57 0.96
C GLY A 160 -10.72 8.37 2.26
N ILE A 161 -10.50 7.68 3.36
CA ILE A 161 -10.10 8.31 4.63
C ILE A 161 -8.72 8.97 4.51
N PHE A 162 -7.75 8.29 3.89
CA PHE A 162 -6.43 8.91 3.64
C PHE A 162 -6.52 10.12 2.70
N LEU A 163 -7.34 10.05 1.65
CA LEU A 163 -7.61 11.18 0.78
C LEU A 163 -8.20 12.36 1.55
N SER A 164 -9.13 12.11 2.47
CA SER A 164 -9.72 13.15 3.31
C SER A 164 -8.67 13.85 4.19
N ILE A 165 -7.86 13.07 4.90
CA ILE A 165 -6.78 13.57 5.77
C ILE A 165 -5.77 14.37 4.96
N LEU A 166 -5.29 13.81 3.84
CA LEU A 166 -4.25 14.43 3.01
C LEU A 166 -4.76 15.70 2.33
N SER A 167 -6.02 15.72 1.85
CA SER A 167 -6.62 16.92 1.28
C SER A 167 -6.76 18.04 2.30
N LYS A 168 -7.15 17.72 3.55
CA LYS A 168 -7.15 18.71 4.64
C LYS A 168 -5.74 19.25 4.94
N LEU A 169 -4.74 18.39 5.01
CA LEU A 169 -3.34 18.79 5.22
C LEU A 169 -2.81 19.69 4.09
N ARG A 170 -3.32 19.53 2.88
CA ARG A 170 -3.01 20.39 1.72
C ARG A 170 -3.79 21.73 1.74
N GLY A 171 -4.74 21.87 2.65
CA GLY A 171 -5.49 23.11 2.85
C GLY A 171 -6.87 23.14 2.19
N ALA A 172 -7.42 22.01 1.81
CA ALA A 172 -8.82 21.97 1.37
C ALA A 172 -9.74 22.50 2.47
N SER A 173 -10.61 23.46 2.12
CA SER A 173 -11.55 24.08 3.04
C SER A 173 -12.72 23.18 3.39
N ARG A 174 -13.13 22.31 2.44
CA ARG A 174 -14.28 21.43 2.59
C ARG A 174 -14.00 20.05 1.99
N ILE A 175 -14.34 19.00 2.74
CA ILE A 175 -14.28 17.61 2.29
C ILE A 175 -15.70 17.03 2.32
N ILE A 176 -16.14 16.51 1.19
CA ILE A 176 -17.43 15.82 1.03
C ILE A 176 -17.12 14.35 0.77
N LEU A 177 -17.53 13.46 1.68
CA LEU A 177 -17.33 12.01 1.56
C LEU A 177 -18.61 11.31 1.14
N ILE A 178 -18.53 10.52 0.09
CA ILE A 178 -19.66 9.86 -0.55
C ILE A 178 -19.48 8.34 -0.51
N ASP A 179 -20.45 7.59 0.00
CA ASP A 179 -20.44 6.12 0.03
C ASP A 179 -21.89 5.60 0.16
N ILE A 180 -22.10 4.34 -0.15
CA ILE A 180 -23.36 3.63 0.10
C ILE A 180 -23.49 3.16 1.56
N SER A 181 -22.40 3.08 2.29
CA SER A 181 -22.34 2.55 3.67
C SER A 181 -22.39 3.67 4.70
N LYS A 182 -23.54 3.85 5.34
CA LYS A 182 -23.72 4.81 6.43
C LYS A 182 -22.70 4.66 7.57
N ASN A 183 -22.34 3.42 7.92
CA ASN A 183 -21.37 3.16 8.97
C ASN A 183 -19.96 3.67 8.60
N ARG A 184 -19.52 3.48 7.35
CA ARG A 184 -18.24 4.01 6.87
C ARG A 184 -18.24 5.53 6.83
N LEU A 185 -19.30 6.12 6.34
CA LEU A 185 -19.47 7.59 6.28
C LEU A 185 -19.38 8.22 7.67
N THR A 186 -20.08 7.66 8.66
CA THR A 186 -20.06 8.19 10.04
C THR A 186 -18.64 8.18 10.62
N ARG A 187 -17.86 7.12 10.35
CA ARG A 187 -16.44 7.06 10.75
C ARG A 187 -15.57 8.11 10.06
N GLY A 188 -15.93 8.53 8.84
CA GLY A 188 -15.21 9.58 8.12
C GLY A 188 -15.17 10.91 8.86
N LEU A 189 -16.19 11.22 9.65
CA LEU A 189 -16.26 12.46 10.43
C LEU A 189 -15.12 12.56 11.46
N ASP A 190 -14.62 11.45 11.98
CA ASP A 190 -13.48 11.42 12.91
C ASP A 190 -12.15 11.81 12.24
N PHE A 191 -12.12 11.89 10.90
CA PHE A 191 -10.93 12.14 10.07
C PHE A 191 -10.98 13.46 9.30
N GLY A 192 -11.78 14.43 9.77
CA GLY A 192 -11.80 15.76 9.19
C GLY A 192 -12.69 15.94 7.96
N VAL A 193 -13.62 15.00 7.73
CA VAL A 193 -14.68 15.14 6.73
C VAL A 193 -15.71 16.14 7.24
N ASP A 194 -16.10 17.09 6.38
CA ASP A 194 -17.07 18.15 6.75
C ASP A 194 -18.50 17.76 6.44
N GLU A 195 -18.70 16.93 5.39
CA GLU A 195 -20.00 16.51 4.92
C GLU A 195 -19.99 15.07 4.44
N ILE A 196 -21.06 14.35 4.71
CA ILE A 196 -21.23 12.97 4.25
C ILE A 196 -22.49 12.85 3.41
N ILE A 197 -22.42 12.13 2.29
CA ILE A 197 -23.55 11.84 1.41
C ILE A 197 -23.68 10.33 1.24
N ASN A 198 -24.84 9.79 1.62
CA ASN A 198 -25.16 8.41 1.31
C ASN A 198 -25.82 8.35 -0.08
N SER A 199 -25.08 7.83 -1.06
CA SER A 199 -25.55 7.71 -2.43
C SER A 199 -26.64 6.64 -2.65
N SER A 200 -26.98 5.87 -1.60
CA SER A 200 -28.20 5.03 -1.62
C SER A 200 -29.48 5.82 -1.30
N ASP A 201 -29.35 6.96 -0.64
CA ASP A 201 -30.49 7.76 -0.21
C ASP A 201 -30.76 8.95 -1.16
N VAL A 202 -29.70 9.48 -1.76
CA VAL A 202 -29.75 10.63 -2.68
C VAL A 202 -28.76 10.46 -3.83
N ASP A 203 -29.09 11.01 -5.00
CA ASP A 203 -28.15 11.16 -6.10
C ASP A 203 -27.11 12.23 -5.71
N PRO A 204 -25.82 11.93 -5.69
CA PRO A 204 -24.79 12.89 -5.31
C PRO A 204 -24.41 13.88 -6.43
N ILE A 205 -24.98 13.77 -7.64
CA ILE A 205 -24.68 14.60 -8.82
C ILE A 205 -25.83 15.53 -9.13
#